data_66f040d9bbc0739d98465a0705f2a8b2
#
_entry.id   66f040d9bbc0739d98465a0705f2a8b2
#
_cell.length_a   1.000
_cell.length_b   1.000
_cell.length_c   1.000
_cell.angle_alpha   90.00
_cell.angle_beta   90.00
_cell.angle_gamma   90.00
#
_symmetry.space_group_name_H-M   'P 1'
#
loop_
_entity.id
_entity.type
_entity.pdbx_description
1 polymer ?
#
loop_
_entity_poly.entity_id
_entity_poly.type
_entity_poly.pdbx_seq_one_letter_code
_entity_poly.pdbx_strand_id
1 'polypeptide(L)'
;VNNIPKDYIWAKLTSMTAQGKTTAPAIAGNAQIAFSGGIPTLTTTGTLNSSSITINFTAGNDVTSKTFYFPLPVAEYPALELSIGNGATSQVLKTKALDAKRNERYTTTITLDEVSGSVPTTVESVSEVADALKETNSVSVADVASTEPSPTVSIPKKDTPAENVSISFENISTTATVAIKEASTGASGNSAPENVLVSVPQLDTAPKFEIDLPSSTVTLAANGETATYDEVTATTAANTLVLGKGVTVNTLKVKAGNVRVKSGAKVTAISRESGNTSTVIIYKEEGAELPNLSGNDAFEVVDAAVADLQNVAKNGGTYTLATDLTGDFTISATKEVIINLNGHKITNKSGDTFTVNKDSKLTINGNGTVDNVSHGKACIYNNGTVILNDGTYIRSKENGQNSESSGGNSYYNILNHGEMTINPNVEISQNGHYSSMIANGYYDYTNTNPRNGYVSGTNHQNPSLIINGGTFAGGLNTIKNDDGAQLVINDGTFTNMSQATVQNHHVTEIK
;
A
#
# COMPACT_ATOMS: atom_id res chain seq x y z
N VAL A 1 5.04 -1.06 -14.43
CA VAL A 1 5.49 0.03 -13.56
C VAL A 1 4.36 0.38 -12.62
N ASN A 2 4.62 0.36 -11.33
CA ASN A 2 3.68 0.72 -10.26
C ASN A 2 4.07 2.08 -9.65
N ASN A 3 3.16 2.70 -8.92
CA ASN A 3 3.32 4.00 -8.26
C ASN A 3 3.74 5.12 -9.24
N ILE A 4 3.11 5.16 -10.41
CA ILE A 4 3.41 6.20 -11.39
C ILE A 4 2.82 7.53 -10.88
N PRO A 5 3.63 8.59 -10.72
CA PRO A 5 3.13 9.92 -10.38
C PRO A 5 2.11 10.41 -11.41
N LYS A 6 1.07 11.11 -10.95
CA LYS A 6 -0.07 11.53 -11.78
C LYS A 6 0.29 12.47 -12.93
N ASP A 7 1.38 13.19 -12.80
CA ASP A 7 1.89 14.15 -13.77
C ASP A 7 2.85 13.54 -14.79
N TYR A 8 3.21 12.25 -14.65
CA TYR A 8 4.08 11.58 -15.61
C TYR A 8 3.31 11.25 -16.87
N ILE A 9 3.89 11.59 -18.03
CA ILE A 9 3.24 11.52 -19.35
C ILE A 9 4.03 10.76 -20.41
N TRP A 10 5.24 10.29 -20.09
CA TRP A 10 6.05 9.51 -21.03
C TRP A 10 6.90 8.45 -20.32
N ALA A 11 7.20 7.37 -21.04
CA ALA A 11 8.18 6.35 -20.69
C ALA A 11 9.16 6.18 -21.86
N LYS A 12 10.45 6.21 -21.58
CA LYS A 12 11.53 6.10 -22.58
C LYS A 12 12.43 4.93 -22.21
N LEU A 13 12.57 3.99 -23.12
CA LEU A 13 13.56 2.92 -23.03
C LEU A 13 14.80 3.32 -23.83
N THR A 14 15.98 3.22 -23.23
CA THR A 14 17.26 3.54 -23.85
C THR A 14 18.21 2.35 -23.70
N SER A 15 18.90 1.95 -24.77
CA SER A 15 19.98 0.98 -24.69
C SER A 15 21.27 1.67 -24.24
N MET A 16 22.01 1.02 -23.34
CA MET A 16 23.26 1.54 -22.80
C MET A 16 24.45 1.11 -23.67
N THR A 17 25.48 1.93 -23.66
CA THR A 17 26.75 1.60 -24.34
C THR A 17 27.55 0.60 -23.49
N ALA A 18 28.03 -0.47 -24.09
CA ALA A 18 28.92 -1.42 -23.41
C ALA A 18 30.27 -0.76 -23.08
N GLN A 19 30.89 -1.20 -21.99
CA GLN A 19 32.22 -0.73 -21.64
C GLN A 19 33.22 -0.98 -22.79
N GLY A 20 33.96 0.04 -23.20
CA GLY A 20 34.93 -0.01 -24.30
C GLY A 20 34.32 0.09 -25.70
N LYS A 21 33.03 0.35 -25.84
CA LYS A 21 32.35 0.64 -27.11
C LYS A 21 32.03 2.13 -27.20
N THR A 22 31.89 2.64 -28.42
CA THR A 22 31.55 4.04 -28.68
C THR A 22 30.06 4.28 -28.98
N THR A 23 29.31 3.22 -29.21
CA THR A 23 27.89 3.30 -29.58
C THR A 23 27.06 2.26 -28.84
N ALA A 24 25.88 2.66 -28.39
CA ALA A 24 24.87 1.74 -27.84
C ALA A 24 24.18 0.96 -28.98
N PRO A 25 23.70 -0.26 -28.73
CA PRO A 25 22.86 -0.98 -29.70
C PRO A 25 21.63 -0.16 -30.06
N ALA A 26 21.32 -0.05 -31.34
CA ALA A 26 20.10 0.64 -31.78
C ALA A 26 18.86 -0.21 -31.48
N ILE A 27 17.83 0.40 -30.90
CA ILE A 27 16.55 -0.24 -30.54
C ILE A 27 15.36 0.31 -31.32
N ALA A 28 15.54 1.39 -32.07
CA ALA A 28 14.49 1.98 -32.88
C ALA A 28 15.02 2.48 -34.22
N GLY A 29 14.13 2.55 -35.19
CA GLY A 29 14.40 3.03 -36.54
C GLY A 29 13.22 2.72 -37.48
N ASN A 30 13.37 3.03 -38.75
CA ASN A 30 12.38 2.69 -39.78
C ASN A 30 12.55 1.24 -40.22
N ALA A 31 11.47 0.46 -40.12
CA ALA A 31 11.44 -0.93 -40.54
C ALA A 31 10.16 -1.22 -41.33
N GLN A 32 10.27 -2.10 -42.33
CA GLN A 32 9.13 -2.66 -43.06
C GLN A 32 9.01 -4.15 -42.76
N ILE A 33 7.78 -4.61 -42.60
CA ILE A 33 7.48 -6.03 -42.50
C ILE A 33 7.14 -6.53 -43.90
N ALA A 34 7.98 -7.39 -44.44
CA ALA A 34 7.72 -8.10 -45.69
C ALA A 34 7.30 -9.55 -45.38
N PHE A 35 6.35 -10.07 -46.14
CA PHE A 35 5.93 -11.48 -46.05
C PHE A 35 6.51 -12.25 -47.22
N SER A 36 7.35 -13.23 -46.96
CA SER A 36 7.84 -14.18 -47.95
C SER A 36 7.41 -15.58 -47.59
N GLY A 37 6.58 -16.22 -48.40
CA GLY A 37 6.07 -17.56 -48.14
C GLY A 37 5.20 -17.67 -46.91
N GLY A 38 4.49 -16.61 -46.50
CA GLY A 38 3.68 -16.55 -45.30
C GLY A 38 4.46 -16.30 -43.98
N ILE A 39 5.78 -16.15 -44.06
CA ILE A 39 6.63 -15.85 -42.90
C ILE A 39 6.91 -14.33 -42.88
N PRO A 40 6.56 -13.63 -41.79
CA PRO A 40 6.89 -12.23 -41.64
C PRO A 40 8.41 -12.06 -41.48
N THR A 41 9.02 -11.30 -42.38
CA THR A 41 10.44 -10.93 -42.32
C THR A 41 10.52 -9.43 -42.06
N LEU A 42 11.18 -9.03 -41.01
CA LEU A 42 11.46 -7.63 -40.74
C LEU A 42 12.60 -7.19 -41.63
N THR A 43 12.31 -6.33 -42.60
CA THR A 43 13.33 -5.70 -43.44
C THR A 43 13.50 -4.27 -42.97
N THR A 44 14.67 -3.94 -42.48
CA THR A 44 15.00 -2.55 -42.16
C THR A 44 15.24 -1.80 -43.44
N THR A 45 14.39 -0.85 -43.81
CA THR A 45 14.54 0.02 -44.98
C THR A 45 15.39 1.25 -44.69
N GLY A 46 15.97 1.31 -43.52
CA GLY A 46 16.90 2.34 -43.07
C GLY A 46 17.74 1.81 -41.91
N THR A 47 18.76 2.53 -41.58
CA THR A 47 19.61 2.23 -40.44
C THR A 47 18.77 2.33 -39.17
N LEU A 48 18.74 1.27 -38.33
CA LEU A 48 18.37 1.43 -36.95
C LEU A 48 19.37 2.43 -36.36
N ASN A 49 18.93 3.62 -36.07
CA ASN A 49 19.82 4.73 -35.73
C ASN A 49 19.50 5.36 -34.36
N SER A 50 18.46 4.87 -33.70
CA SER A 50 18.10 5.36 -32.37
C SER A 50 18.36 4.33 -31.28
N SER A 51 19.05 4.73 -30.26
CA SER A 51 19.25 3.93 -29.04
C SER A 51 18.08 4.07 -28.05
N SER A 52 17.01 4.76 -28.42
CA SER A 52 15.87 4.96 -27.51
C SER A 52 14.51 4.90 -28.20
N ILE A 53 13.50 4.46 -27.46
CA ILE A 53 12.08 4.46 -27.83
C ILE A 53 11.32 5.22 -26.73
N THR A 54 10.51 6.20 -27.12
CA THR A 54 9.64 6.93 -26.19
C THR A 54 8.17 6.57 -26.44
N ILE A 55 7.44 6.27 -25.40
CA ILE A 55 5.99 6.05 -25.40
C ILE A 55 5.36 7.19 -24.61
N ASN A 56 4.55 8.01 -25.26
CA ASN A 56 3.74 8.99 -24.56
C ASN A 56 2.43 8.37 -24.10
N PHE A 57 1.96 8.76 -22.93
CA PHE A 57 0.69 8.33 -22.39
C PHE A 57 -0.02 9.51 -21.72
N THR A 58 -1.34 9.45 -21.69
CA THR A 58 -2.11 10.49 -20.98
C THR A 58 -2.12 10.14 -19.50
N ALA A 59 -1.65 11.05 -18.68
CA ALA A 59 -1.83 10.97 -17.24
C ALA A 59 -3.33 11.11 -16.93
N GLY A 60 -3.94 10.07 -16.44
CA GLY A 60 -5.30 10.09 -15.92
C GLY A 60 -5.28 10.05 -14.39
N ASN A 61 -6.35 10.48 -13.75
CA ASN A 61 -6.46 10.54 -12.29
C ASN A 61 -6.30 9.17 -11.59
N ASP A 62 -6.24 8.05 -12.34
CA ASP A 62 -6.28 6.70 -11.79
C ASP A 62 -5.15 5.77 -12.27
N VAL A 63 -4.10 6.30 -12.89
CA VAL A 63 -2.99 5.46 -13.38
C VAL A 63 -1.93 5.29 -12.29
N THR A 64 -2.21 4.46 -11.30
CA THR A 64 -1.20 4.04 -10.30
C THR A 64 -0.28 2.95 -10.81
N SER A 65 -0.67 2.24 -11.89
CA SER A 65 0.18 1.23 -12.55
C SER A 65 -0.08 1.17 -14.05
N LYS A 66 0.95 0.90 -14.84
CA LYS A 66 0.84 0.74 -16.29
C LYS A 66 1.86 -0.26 -16.84
N THR A 67 1.44 -1.08 -17.78
CA THR A 67 2.32 -1.96 -18.53
C THR A 67 2.75 -1.27 -19.82
N PHE A 68 4.06 -1.14 -20.03
CA PHE A 68 4.65 -0.63 -21.24
C PHE A 68 5.26 -1.79 -22.03
N TYR A 69 5.04 -1.80 -23.33
CA TYR A 69 5.60 -2.79 -24.24
C TYR A 69 6.58 -2.12 -25.18
N PHE A 70 7.84 -2.53 -25.12
CA PHE A 70 8.89 -2.04 -25.99
C PHE A 70 9.37 -3.19 -26.88
N PRO A 71 9.27 -3.08 -28.22
CA PRO A 71 9.89 -4.05 -29.10
C PRO A 71 11.40 -3.90 -29.03
N LEU A 72 12.10 -5.02 -28.85
CA LEU A 72 13.56 -5.06 -28.84
C LEU A 72 14.08 -5.87 -30.02
N PRO A 73 14.99 -5.33 -30.84
CA PRO A 73 15.76 -6.11 -31.78
C PRO A 73 16.57 -7.22 -31.11
N VAL A 74 16.83 -8.31 -31.84
CA VAL A 74 17.72 -9.36 -31.34
C VAL A 74 19.14 -8.81 -31.23
N ALA A 75 19.62 -8.69 -30.00
CA ALA A 75 20.96 -8.19 -29.69
C ALA A 75 21.31 -8.46 -28.23
N GLU A 76 22.59 -8.41 -27.92
CA GLU A 76 23.10 -8.32 -26.56
C GLU A 76 23.07 -6.87 -26.09
N TYR A 77 22.32 -6.60 -25.04
CA TYR A 77 22.24 -5.30 -24.38
C TYR A 77 23.01 -5.35 -23.07
N PRO A 78 24.05 -4.54 -22.87
CA PRO A 78 24.79 -4.52 -21.59
C PRO A 78 23.92 -4.06 -20.43
N ALA A 79 22.99 -3.15 -20.69
CA ALA A 79 21.86 -2.77 -19.85
C ALA A 79 20.83 -2.02 -20.69
N LEU A 80 19.59 -1.99 -20.22
CA LEU A 80 18.55 -1.10 -20.69
C LEU A 80 18.22 -0.11 -19.59
N GLU A 81 17.99 1.13 -19.95
CA GLU A 81 17.57 2.18 -19.04
C GLU A 81 16.12 2.56 -19.36
N LEU A 82 15.23 2.43 -18.39
CA LEU A 82 13.87 2.92 -18.48
C LEU A 82 13.78 4.24 -17.71
N SER A 83 13.52 5.32 -18.44
CA SER A 83 13.18 6.61 -17.85
C SER A 83 11.67 6.81 -17.96
N ILE A 84 11.03 7.31 -16.93
CA ILE A 84 9.61 7.66 -16.94
C ILE A 84 9.42 9.03 -16.27
N GLY A 85 8.62 9.90 -16.87
CA GLY A 85 8.52 11.27 -16.34
C GLY A 85 7.54 12.17 -17.09
N ASN A 86 7.65 13.48 -16.85
CA ASN A 86 6.78 14.53 -17.43
C ASN A 86 7.55 15.64 -18.22
N GLY A 87 8.84 15.51 -18.38
CA GLY A 87 9.69 16.51 -19.03
C GLY A 87 10.41 17.47 -18.07
N ALA A 88 9.86 17.70 -16.89
CA ALA A 88 10.50 18.45 -15.81
C ALA A 88 11.19 17.51 -14.80
N THR A 89 10.56 16.37 -14.55
CA THR A 89 11.06 15.32 -13.65
C THR A 89 11.01 13.96 -14.34
N SER A 90 11.95 13.08 -14.03
CA SER A 90 11.94 11.70 -14.51
C SER A 90 12.63 10.78 -13.51
N GLN A 91 12.14 9.55 -13.42
CA GLN A 91 12.84 8.48 -12.73
C GLN A 91 13.53 7.57 -13.74
N VAL A 92 14.71 7.09 -13.40
CA VAL A 92 15.57 6.30 -14.26
C VAL A 92 15.90 4.99 -13.57
N LEU A 93 15.68 3.90 -14.29
CA LEU A 93 15.89 2.54 -13.82
C LEU A 93 16.76 1.79 -14.82
N LYS A 94 17.73 1.04 -14.32
CA LYS A 94 18.63 0.23 -15.16
C LYS A 94 18.36 -1.25 -14.96
N THR A 95 18.34 -1.99 -16.06
CA THR A 95 18.27 -3.46 -16.03
C THR A 95 19.67 -4.06 -15.90
N LYS A 96 19.73 -5.35 -15.57
CA LYS A 96 20.91 -6.18 -15.84
C LYS A 96 21.10 -6.36 -17.35
N ALA A 97 22.26 -6.90 -17.76
CA ALA A 97 22.51 -7.27 -19.14
C ALA A 97 21.42 -8.23 -19.66
N LEU A 98 21.02 -8.03 -20.90
CA LEU A 98 19.96 -8.81 -21.56
C LEU A 98 20.44 -9.29 -22.93
N ASP A 99 20.39 -10.61 -23.15
CA ASP A 99 20.52 -11.21 -24.47
C ASP A 99 19.12 -11.42 -25.06
N ALA A 100 18.68 -10.42 -25.85
CA ALA A 100 17.33 -10.45 -26.41
C ALA A 100 17.26 -11.39 -27.62
N LYS A 101 16.40 -12.41 -27.52
CA LYS A 101 16.19 -13.44 -28.54
C LYS A 101 14.87 -13.25 -29.26
N ARG A 102 14.78 -13.83 -30.44
CA ARG A 102 13.58 -13.78 -31.28
C ARG A 102 12.42 -14.54 -30.59
N ASN A 103 11.23 -13.94 -30.60
CA ASN A 103 10.00 -14.51 -30.03
C ASN A 103 10.02 -14.73 -28.53
N GLU A 104 10.96 -14.14 -27.82
CA GLU A 104 10.97 -14.14 -26.37
C GLU A 104 10.33 -12.87 -25.82
N ARG A 105 9.68 -13.00 -24.67
CA ARG A 105 9.09 -11.91 -23.90
C ARG A 105 9.82 -11.77 -22.57
N TYR A 106 10.38 -10.62 -22.36
CA TYR A 106 11.04 -10.28 -21.09
C TYR A 106 10.12 -9.37 -20.30
N THR A 107 9.88 -9.70 -19.04
CA THR A 107 9.02 -8.91 -18.16
C THR A 107 9.77 -8.52 -16.90
N THR A 108 9.57 -7.29 -16.47
CA THR A 108 10.01 -6.81 -15.17
C THR A 108 8.93 -5.95 -14.56
N THR A 109 8.74 -6.08 -13.26
CA THR A 109 7.85 -5.20 -12.50
C THR A 109 8.71 -4.18 -11.79
N ILE A 110 8.38 -2.91 -11.96
CA ILE A 110 9.11 -1.80 -11.38
C ILE A 110 8.11 -1.00 -10.55
N THR A 111 8.44 -0.75 -9.31
CA THR A 111 7.70 0.15 -8.45
C THR A 111 8.53 1.43 -8.32
N LEU A 112 7.95 2.55 -8.74
CA LEU A 112 8.58 3.84 -8.58
C LEU A 112 8.45 4.24 -7.11
N ASP A 113 9.54 4.61 -6.50
CA ASP A 113 9.49 5.23 -5.18
C ASP A 113 8.87 6.63 -5.31
N GLU A 114 8.11 7.05 -4.30
CA GLU A 114 7.36 8.32 -4.31
C GLU A 114 8.25 9.58 -4.31
N VAL A 115 9.54 9.43 -4.52
CA VAL A 115 10.49 10.54 -4.47
C VAL A 115 10.91 10.97 -5.86
N SER A 116 10.76 12.24 -6.12
CA SER A 116 11.00 12.91 -7.39
C SER A 116 12.37 12.63 -7.99
N GLY A 117 12.41 12.05 -9.18
CA GLY A 117 13.62 11.86 -9.95
C GLY A 117 14.10 13.11 -10.67
N SER A 118 14.53 14.13 -9.97
CA SER A 118 15.43 15.11 -10.55
C SER A 118 16.86 14.57 -10.49
N VAL A 119 17.68 14.87 -11.52
CA VAL A 119 19.12 14.61 -11.41
C VAL A 119 19.61 15.41 -10.21
N PRO A 120 20.21 14.77 -9.19
CA PRO A 120 20.62 15.50 -8.01
C PRO A 120 21.71 16.53 -8.37
N THR A 121 21.62 17.70 -7.80
CA THR A 121 22.72 18.66 -7.84
C THR A 121 23.83 18.15 -6.95
N THR A 122 25.01 17.87 -7.52
CA THR A 122 26.16 17.42 -6.72
C THR A 122 26.78 18.60 -5.99
N VAL A 123 27.04 18.42 -4.71
CA VAL A 123 27.77 19.36 -3.84
C VAL A 123 28.95 18.64 -3.20
N GLU A 124 30.01 19.39 -2.91
CA GLU A 124 31.24 18.81 -2.37
C GLU A 124 31.16 18.57 -0.86
N SER A 125 30.32 19.33 -0.15
CA SER A 125 30.19 19.26 1.30
C SER A 125 28.78 19.43 1.80
N VAL A 126 28.50 18.98 3.04
CA VAL A 126 27.18 19.12 3.66
C VAL A 126 26.76 20.56 3.89
N SER A 127 27.68 21.49 4.00
CA SER A 127 27.42 22.93 4.19
C SER A 127 26.75 23.58 2.98
N GLU A 128 26.93 23.02 1.79
CA GLU A 128 26.36 23.53 0.53
C GLU A 128 24.93 23.02 0.27
N VAL A 129 24.50 21.97 0.99
CA VAL A 129 23.20 21.32 0.76
C VAL A 129 22.04 22.30 0.91
N ALA A 130 22.06 23.15 1.93
CA ALA A 130 20.97 24.09 2.18
C ALA A 130 20.79 25.10 1.04
N ASP A 131 21.87 25.57 0.45
CA ASP A 131 21.82 26.52 -0.67
C ASP A 131 21.41 25.81 -1.97
N ALA A 132 21.92 24.61 -2.22
CA ALA A 132 21.50 23.80 -3.36
C ALA A 132 20.00 23.43 -3.29
N LEU A 133 19.49 23.11 -2.12
CA LEU A 133 18.07 22.80 -1.93
C LEU A 133 17.12 24.00 -2.08
N LYS A 134 17.61 25.24 -2.11
CA LYS A 134 16.77 26.40 -2.48
C LYS A 134 16.36 26.35 -3.95
N GLU A 135 17.27 25.86 -4.80
CA GLU A 135 17.10 25.83 -6.25
C GLU A 135 16.59 24.47 -6.78
N THR A 136 16.78 23.40 -6.00
CA THR A 136 16.41 22.02 -6.38
C THR A 136 15.77 21.27 -5.22
N ASN A 137 15.16 20.13 -5.51
CA ASN A 137 14.62 19.21 -4.49
C ASN A 137 15.50 17.96 -4.30
N SER A 138 16.63 17.87 -5.02
CA SER A 138 17.49 16.68 -4.97
C SER A 138 18.95 17.08 -4.98
N VAL A 139 19.71 16.62 -4.00
CA VAL A 139 21.13 16.92 -3.83
C VAL A 139 21.91 15.64 -3.59
N SER A 140 23.07 15.50 -4.23
CA SER A 140 24.07 14.46 -3.96
C SER A 140 25.29 15.08 -3.30
N VAL A 141 25.67 14.59 -2.13
CA VAL A 141 26.88 15.01 -1.41
C VAL A 141 28.01 14.08 -1.78
N ALA A 142 29.09 14.62 -2.37
CA ALA A 142 30.21 13.82 -2.87
C ALA A 142 30.96 13.11 -1.73
N ASP A 143 31.26 13.82 -0.65
CA ASP A 143 31.87 13.25 0.56
C ASP A 143 31.51 14.05 1.81
N VAL A 144 31.38 13.36 2.94
CA VAL A 144 31.38 13.97 4.26
C VAL A 144 32.76 13.74 4.86
N ALA A 145 33.63 14.75 4.77
CA ALA A 145 35.05 14.62 5.04
C ALA A 145 35.34 14.20 6.50
N SER A 146 36.39 13.40 6.69
CA SER A 146 36.85 12.96 8.02
C SER A 146 37.32 14.11 8.91
N THR A 147 37.65 15.26 8.32
CA THR A 147 38.03 16.47 9.03
C THR A 147 36.87 17.30 9.54
N GLU A 148 35.62 16.92 9.22
CA GLU A 148 34.41 17.63 9.63
C GLU A 148 33.93 17.11 10.99
N PRO A 149 34.10 17.85 12.09
CA PRO A 149 33.86 17.31 13.43
C PRO A 149 32.38 17.23 13.80
N SER A 150 31.50 17.95 13.12
CA SER A 150 30.07 18.02 13.38
C SER A 150 29.30 18.29 12.09
N PRO A 151 29.30 17.33 11.16
CA PRO A 151 28.67 17.53 9.86
C PRO A 151 27.16 17.70 10.04
N THR A 152 26.63 18.81 9.53
CA THR A 152 25.21 19.14 9.63
C THR A 152 24.65 19.47 8.26
N VAL A 153 23.65 18.68 7.86
CA VAL A 153 22.80 18.93 6.71
C VAL A 153 21.60 19.74 7.17
N SER A 154 21.45 20.94 6.65
CA SER A 154 20.31 21.81 6.95
C SER A 154 19.29 21.77 5.84
N ILE A 155 18.03 21.42 6.18
CA ILE A 155 16.91 21.37 5.24
C ILE A 155 16.15 22.70 5.29
N PRO A 156 16.18 23.50 4.20
CA PRO A 156 15.51 24.79 4.19
C PRO A 156 13.98 24.63 4.10
N LYS A 157 13.24 25.57 4.71
CA LYS A 157 11.82 25.76 4.45
C LYS A 157 11.66 26.46 3.10
N LYS A 158 10.58 26.16 2.37
CA LYS A 158 10.26 26.72 1.06
C LYS A 158 8.96 27.51 1.09
N ASP A 159 8.79 28.47 0.16
CA ASP A 159 7.57 29.28 0.06
C ASP A 159 6.37 28.46 -0.41
N THR A 160 6.62 27.51 -1.30
CA THR A 160 5.66 26.47 -1.66
C THR A 160 6.06 25.17 -0.97
N PRO A 161 5.11 24.44 -0.36
CA PRO A 161 5.41 23.15 0.23
C PRO A 161 6.11 22.27 -0.80
N ALA A 162 7.35 21.90 -0.55
CA ALA A 162 8.01 20.87 -1.33
C ALA A 162 7.46 19.53 -0.82
N GLU A 163 6.73 18.79 -1.66
CA GLU A 163 6.21 17.49 -1.27
C GLU A 163 7.35 16.55 -0.91
N ASN A 164 8.45 16.59 -1.66
CA ASN A 164 9.56 15.67 -1.48
C ASN A 164 10.93 16.37 -1.65
N VAL A 165 11.86 16.04 -0.76
CA VAL A 165 13.29 16.42 -0.85
C VAL A 165 14.12 15.15 -0.76
N SER A 166 15.18 15.03 -1.57
CA SER A 166 16.11 13.90 -1.50
C SER A 166 17.55 14.36 -1.31
N ILE A 167 18.25 13.64 -0.44
CA ILE A 167 19.67 13.84 -0.18
C ILE A 167 20.34 12.48 -0.30
N SER A 168 21.24 12.35 -1.25
CA SER A 168 22.10 11.18 -1.38
C SER A 168 23.52 11.51 -0.99
N PHE A 169 24.19 10.54 -0.39
CA PHE A 169 25.61 10.64 -0.10
C PHE A 169 26.35 9.64 -1.00
N GLU A 170 27.40 10.08 -1.66
CA GLU A 170 28.25 9.18 -2.46
C GLU A 170 29.30 8.53 -1.56
N ASN A 171 29.81 9.28 -0.59
CA ASN A 171 30.73 8.79 0.42
C ASN A 171 30.53 9.51 1.76
N ILE A 172 30.92 8.84 2.85
CA ILE A 172 30.98 9.40 4.20
C ILE A 172 32.28 8.91 4.83
N SER A 173 33.30 9.76 4.78
CA SER A 173 34.63 9.46 5.34
C SER A 173 34.74 9.78 6.83
N THR A 174 33.83 10.57 7.38
CA THR A 174 33.80 10.90 8.80
C THR A 174 33.27 9.77 9.68
N THR A 175 33.83 9.65 10.90
CA THR A 175 33.27 8.79 11.96
C THR A 175 32.34 9.56 12.89
N ALA A 176 32.21 10.88 12.71
CA ALA A 176 31.27 11.72 13.45
C ALA A 176 29.82 11.43 13.04
N THR A 177 28.88 11.80 13.90
CA THR A 177 27.46 11.68 13.58
C THR A 177 27.06 12.79 12.60
N VAL A 178 26.46 12.43 11.47
CA VAL A 178 25.88 13.35 10.50
C VAL A 178 24.51 13.78 10.99
N ALA A 179 24.34 15.06 11.32
CA ALA A 179 23.08 15.62 11.75
C ALA A 179 22.25 16.10 10.55
N ILE A 180 20.98 15.71 10.47
CA ILE A 180 20.02 16.21 9.47
C ILE A 180 18.93 16.95 10.21
N LYS A 181 18.85 18.27 10.01
CA LYS A 181 18.02 19.17 10.82
C LYS A 181 17.27 20.17 9.95
N GLU A 182 16.16 20.73 10.47
CA GLU A 182 15.57 21.91 9.86
C GLU A 182 16.53 23.10 9.97
N ALA A 183 16.63 23.90 8.92
CA ALA A 183 17.40 25.14 8.95
C ALA A 183 16.78 26.13 9.94
N SER A 184 17.57 26.62 10.88
CA SER A 184 17.10 27.45 11.98
C SER A 184 16.81 28.90 11.61
N THR A 185 17.40 29.44 10.53
CA THR A 185 17.21 30.82 10.09
C THR A 185 17.54 31.01 8.60
N GLY A 186 16.87 31.97 7.94
CA GLY A 186 17.24 32.42 6.58
C GLY A 186 16.50 31.75 5.43
N ALA A 187 15.53 30.86 5.71
CA ALA A 187 14.66 30.35 4.67
C ALA A 187 13.55 31.38 4.42
N SER A 188 13.39 31.79 3.17
CA SER A 188 12.29 32.65 2.73
C SER A 188 10.92 31.94 2.79
N GLY A 189 10.88 30.64 3.13
CA GLY A 189 9.68 29.82 3.08
C GLY A 189 9.09 29.48 4.45
N ASN A 190 7.79 29.27 4.49
CA ASN A 190 7.03 28.97 5.70
C ASN A 190 6.78 27.47 5.92
N SER A 191 7.09 26.61 4.95
CA SER A 191 6.76 25.19 4.97
C SER A 191 7.99 24.29 4.90
N ALA A 192 8.12 23.37 5.85
CA ALA A 192 9.07 22.25 5.76
C ALA A 192 8.60 21.26 4.65
N PRO A 193 9.50 20.50 4.01
CA PRO A 193 9.11 19.45 3.09
C PRO A 193 8.32 18.36 3.82
N GLU A 194 7.31 17.79 3.16
CA GLU A 194 6.50 16.72 3.75
C GLU A 194 7.31 15.43 3.91
N ASN A 195 8.13 15.10 2.90
CA ASN A 195 8.95 13.91 2.90
C ASN A 195 10.41 14.25 2.62
N VAL A 196 11.31 13.63 3.37
CA VAL A 196 12.76 13.74 3.17
C VAL A 196 13.34 12.34 2.99
N LEU A 197 13.92 12.09 1.83
CA LEU A 197 14.67 10.87 1.55
C LEU A 197 16.15 11.11 1.83
N VAL A 198 16.74 10.24 2.63
CA VAL A 198 18.17 10.21 2.91
C VAL A 198 18.71 8.87 2.45
N SER A 199 19.65 8.85 1.50
CA SER A 199 20.20 7.62 0.97
C SER A 199 21.72 7.59 1.06
N VAL A 200 22.26 6.42 1.42
CA VAL A 200 23.69 6.14 1.42
C VAL A 200 23.97 4.85 0.64
N PRO A 201 25.14 4.74 -0.02
CA PRO A 201 25.58 3.46 -0.57
C PRO A 201 26.04 2.52 0.57
N GLN A 202 26.32 1.27 0.23
CA GLN A 202 27.01 0.39 1.16
C GLN A 202 28.45 0.88 1.33
N LEU A 203 28.79 1.34 2.52
CA LEU A 203 30.11 1.85 2.88
C LEU A 203 30.90 0.81 3.71
N ASP A 204 32.22 0.84 3.65
CA ASP A 204 33.10 -0.01 4.47
C ASP A 204 32.93 0.27 5.97
N THR A 205 32.72 1.52 6.32
CA THR A 205 32.37 1.96 7.68
C THR A 205 30.94 2.47 7.68
N ALA A 206 30.07 1.83 8.43
CA ALA A 206 28.68 2.24 8.53
C ALA A 206 28.56 3.61 9.23
N PRO A 207 27.83 4.58 8.64
CA PRO A 207 27.73 5.93 9.17
C PRO A 207 26.76 6.02 10.35
N LYS A 208 26.88 7.12 11.11
CA LYS A 208 25.95 7.50 12.18
C LYS A 208 25.14 8.72 11.77
N PHE A 209 23.86 8.69 12.03
CA PHE A 209 22.94 9.79 11.74
C PHE A 209 22.16 10.25 12.97
N GLU A 210 21.95 11.54 13.08
CA GLU A 210 20.96 12.17 13.95
C GLU A 210 19.91 12.86 13.08
N ILE A 211 18.65 12.50 13.24
CA ILE A 211 17.53 13.01 12.45
C ILE A 211 16.65 13.89 13.32
N ASP A 212 16.59 15.17 13.01
CA ASP A 212 15.79 16.17 13.72
C ASP A 212 14.98 17.02 12.73
N LEU A 213 13.92 16.41 12.18
CA LEU A 213 13.00 17.00 11.20
C LEU A 213 11.54 16.85 11.69
N PRO A 214 11.11 17.69 12.64
CA PRO A 214 9.83 17.52 13.34
C PRO A 214 8.60 17.65 12.43
N SER A 215 8.74 18.25 11.25
CA SER A 215 7.63 18.48 10.32
C SER A 215 7.65 17.56 9.10
N SER A 216 8.61 16.65 9.00
CA SER A 216 8.79 15.81 7.81
C SER A 216 8.77 14.33 8.15
N THR A 217 8.21 13.50 7.27
CA THR A 217 8.45 12.05 7.25
C THR A 217 9.82 11.81 6.63
N VAL A 218 10.69 11.10 7.36
CA VAL A 218 12.06 10.84 6.90
C VAL A 218 12.22 9.39 6.51
N THR A 219 12.67 9.15 5.28
CA THR A 219 12.98 7.80 4.80
C THR A 219 14.49 7.63 4.70
N LEU A 220 15.04 6.67 5.41
CA LEU A 220 16.41 6.19 5.19
C LEU A 220 16.37 5.09 4.12
N ALA A 221 17.21 5.21 3.11
CA ALA A 221 17.25 4.32 1.98
C ALA A 221 18.67 3.85 1.65
N ALA A 222 18.75 2.77 0.89
CA ALA A 222 19.99 2.33 0.27
C ALA A 222 20.15 3.01 -1.11
N ASN A 223 21.31 3.60 -1.36
CA ASN A 223 21.70 3.99 -2.71
C ASN A 223 22.38 2.79 -3.37
N GLY A 224 21.56 1.85 -3.87
CA GLY A 224 21.95 0.53 -4.34
C GLY A 224 21.09 -0.57 -3.74
N GLU A 225 21.60 -1.80 -3.62
CA GLU A 225 20.84 -2.94 -3.10
C GLU A 225 20.72 -2.91 -1.56
N THR A 226 21.77 -2.49 -0.88
CA THR A 226 21.84 -2.45 0.59
C THR A 226 22.56 -1.21 1.09
N ALA A 227 22.25 -0.82 2.32
CA ALA A 227 22.99 0.17 3.10
C ALA A 227 22.94 -0.18 4.58
N THR A 228 24.07 -0.01 5.27
CA THR A 228 24.16 -0.23 6.71
C THR A 228 24.41 1.10 7.41
N TYR A 229 23.59 1.40 8.40
CA TYR A 229 23.74 2.53 9.33
C TYR A 229 24.20 1.97 10.69
N ASP A 230 25.28 2.49 11.25
CA ASP A 230 25.79 2.02 12.56
C ASP A 230 24.86 2.49 13.69
N GLU A 231 24.57 3.76 13.72
CA GLU A 231 23.64 4.34 14.68
C GLU A 231 22.71 5.35 14.00
N VAL A 232 21.44 5.29 14.29
CA VAL A 232 20.46 6.30 13.90
C VAL A 232 19.73 6.78 15.13
N THR A 233 19.82 8.07 15.43
CA THR A 233 19.07 8.73 16.49
C THR A 233 17.96 9.57 15.88
N ALA A 234 16.70 9.20 16.11
CA ALA A 234 15.53 9.97 15.71
C ALA A 234 15.04 10.82 16.88
N THR A 235 15.20 12.13 16.77
CA THR A 235 14.84 13.07 17.83
C THR A 235 13.45 13.68 17.64
N THR A 236 12.85 13.48 16.49
CA THR A 236 11.56 14.05 16.09
C THR A 236 10.39 13.44 16.85
N ALA A 237 9.50 14.29 17.35
CA ALA A 237 8.40 13.86 18.22
C ALA A 237 7.09 13.55 17.48
N ALA A 238 6.91 13.98 16.24
CA ALA A 238 5.59 13.97 15.60
C ALA A 238 5.49 13.12 14.33
N ASN A 239 6.59 12.82 13.63
CA ASN A 239 6.55 12.19 12.33
C ASN A 239 7.18 10.80 12.30
N THR A 240 6.94 10.08 11.21
CA THR A 240 7.41 8.71 11.03
C THR A 240 8.81 8.69 10.44
N LEU A 241 9.74 7.99 11.09
CA LEU A 241 10.98 7.55 10.47
C LEU A 241 10.70 6.26 9.70
N VAL A 242 11.02 6.23 8.42
CA VAL A 242 10.85 5.05 7.55
C VAL A 242 12.23 4.45 7.24
N LEU A 243 12.37 3.16 7.51
CA LEU A 243 13.54 2.39 7.08
C LEU A 243 13.19 1.65 5.80
N GLY A 244 13.82 2.03 4.69
CA GLY A 244 13.57 1.52 3.35
C GLY A 244 14.09 0.10 3.15
N LYS A 245 13.66 -0.56 2.08
CA LYS A 245 14.15 -1.88 1.69
C LYS A 245 15.69 -1.89 1.56
N GLY A 246 16.32 -2.95 2.03
CA GLY A 246 17.79 -3.10 1.98
C GLY A 246 18.55 -2.31 3.05
N VAL A 247 17.84 -1.54 3.89
CA VAL A 247 18.45 -0.78 4.99
C VAL A 247 18.64 -1.67 6.21
N THR A 248 19.85 -1.69 6.75
CA THR A 248 20.17 -2.25 8.07
C THR A 248 20.56 -1.13 9.02
N VAL A 249 19.93 -1.06 10.19
CA VAL A 249 20.32 -0.16 11.28
C VAL A 249 20.81 -1.01 12.45
N ASN A 250 22.09 -0.86 12.80
CA ASN A 250 22.68 -1.62 13.92
C ASN A 250 22.09 -1.17 15.26
N THR A 251 22.03 0.13 15.48
CA THR A 251 21.46 0.73 16.69
C THR A 251 20.50 1.85 16.33
N LEU A 252 19.22 1.68 16.62
CA LEU A 252 18.19 2.70 16.45
C LEU A 252 17.82 3.28 17.82
N LYS A 253 18.01 4.59 17.99
CA LYS A 253 17.60 5.34 19.17
C LYS A 253 16.41 6.22 18.80
N VAL A 254 15.27 6.05 19.44
CA VAL A 254 14.06 6.81 19.16
C VAL A 254 13.68 7.64 20.36
N LYS A 255 13.61 8.94 20.22
CA LYS A 255 13.18 9.84 21.29
C LYS A 255 11.65 9.88 21.37
N ALA A 256 11.00 10.04 20.23
CA ALA A 256 9.54 10.07 20.13
C ALA A 256 9.11 9.80 18.68
N GLY A 257 7.79 9.67 18.46
CA GLY A 257 7.22 9.46 17.13
C GLY A 257 7.08 7.99 16.77
N ASN A 258 6.97 7.72 15.48
CA ASN A 258 6.71 6.41 14.93
C ASN A 258 7.89 5.95 14.05
N VAL A 259 8.05 4.63 13.94
CA VAL A 259 9.03 4.02 13.04
C VAL A 259 8.31 3.07 12.11
N ARG A 260 8.50 3.19 10.81
CA ARG A 260 8.05 2.21 9.84
C ARG A 260 9.24 1.42 9.31
N VAL A 261 9.20 0.10 9.44
CA VAL A 261 10.26 -0.78 8.97
C VAL A 261 9.72 -1.56 7.77
N LYS A 262 10.22 -1.19 6.57
CA LYS A 262 9.75 -1.79 5.32
C LYS A 262 10.28 -3.21 5.13
N SER A 263 9.60 -3.98 4.30
CA SER A 263 10.03 -5.32 3.89
C SER A 263 11.49 -5.33 3.42
N GLY A 264 12.28 -6.27 3.95
CA GLY A 264 13.71 -6.36 3.66
C GLY A 264 14.58 -5.32 4.38
N ALA A 265 14.02 -4.53 5.29
CA ALA A 265 14.80 -3.70 6.22
C ALA A 265 15.03 -4.43 7.54
N LYS A 266 16.11 -4.07 8.24
CA LYS A 266 16.54 -4.71 9.49
C LYS A 266 16.94 -3.70 10.55
N VAL A 267 16.49 -3.93 11.78
CA VAL A 267 16.97 -3.24 12.98
C VAL A 267 17.55 -4.27 13.93
N THR A 268 18.83 -4.12 14.28
CA THR A 268 19.53 -5.10 15.13
C THR A 268 19.28 -4.80 16.62
N ALA A 269 19.33 -3.53 16.99
CA ALA A 269 19.02 -3.08 18.35
C ALA A 269 18.18 -1.80 18.29
N ILE A 270 17.23 -1.66 19.23
CA ILE A 270 16.42 -0.45 19.36
C ILE A 270 16.33 -0.05 20.84
N SER A 271 16.43 1.24 21.09
CA SER A 271 16.23 1.80 22.41
C SER A 271 15.43 3.11 22.34
N ARG A 272 14.67 3.39 23.39
CA ARG A 272 14.05 4.69 23.60
C ARG A 272 15.04 5.59 24.34
N GLU A 273 15.22 6.81 23.85
CA GLU A 273 16.05 7.78 24.57
C GLU A 273 15.46 8.14 25.93
N SER A 274 16.33 8.41 26.90
CA SER A 274 15.94 8.77 28.27
C SER A 274 15.11 10.06 28.31
N GLY A 275 14.12 10.09 29.19
CA GLY A 275 13.27 11.28 29.43
C GLY A 275 11.96 11.31 28.64
N ASN A 276 11.72 10.34 27.75
CA ASN A 276 10.42 10.18 27.07
C ASN A 276 9.61 9.05 27.72
N THR A 277 8.35 9.33 28.01
CA THR A 277 7.40 8.35 28.57
C THR A 277 6.41 7.81 27.53
N SER A 278 6.36 8.41 26.33
CA SER A 278 5.45 7.98 25.27
C SER A 278 5.89 6.66 24.67
N THR A 279 4.94 5.77 24.37
CA THR A 279 5.18 4.53 23.63
C THR A 279 5.54 4.88 22.17
N VAL A 280 6.57 4.25 21.65
CA VAL A 280 6.97 4.35 20.24
C VAL A 280 6.23 3.27 19.46
N ILE A 281 5.49 3.66 18.44
CA ILE A 281 4.80 2.72 17.56
C ILE A 281 5.73 2.31 16.42
N ILE A 282 5.90 1.01 16.25
CA ILE A 282 6.70 0.44 15.15
C ILE A 282 5.76 -0.24 14.17
N TYR A 283 5.58 0.36 13.00
CA TYR A 283 4.86 -0.25 11.87
C TYR A 283 5.79 -1.21 11.14
N LYS A 284 5.58 -2.49 11.36
CA LYS A 284 6.38 -3.56 10.77
C LYS A 284 5.71 -4.08 9.50
N GLU A 285 6.40 -4.02 8.37
CA GLU A 285 5.98 -4.72 7.15
C GLU A 285 6.38 -6.20 7.20
N GLU A 286 5.68 -7.04 6.47
CA GLU A 286 6.05 -8.44 6.29
C GLU A 286 7.46 -8.53 5.67
N GLY A 287 8.31 -9.43 6.20
CA GLY A 287 9.72 -9.52 5.79
C GLY A 287 10.66 -8.48 6.39
N ALA A 288 10.18 -7.56 7.24
CA ALA A 288 11.04 -6.70 8.04
C ALA A 288 11.59 -7.46 9.27
N GLU A 289 12.84 -7.17 9.65
CA GLU A 289 13.49 -7.79 10.81
C GLU A 289 13.62 -6.79 11.96
N LEU A 290 13.16 -7.18 13.15
CA LEU A 290 13.25 -6.42 14.39
C LEU A 290 13.90 -7.25 15.49
N PRO A 291 14.57 -6.62 16.48
CA PRO A 291 14.97 -7.33 17.70
C PRO A 291 13.73 -7.80 18.49
N ASN A 292 13.94 -8.71 19.43
CA ASN A 292 12.85 -9.14 20.32
C ASN A 292 12.44 -7.99 21.26
N LEU A 293 11.22 -7.50 21.12
CA LEU A 293 10.64 -6.41 21.90
C LEU A 293 9.54 -6.88 22.88
N SER A 294 9.37 -8.19 23.03
CA SER A 294 8.36 -8.77 23.92
C SER A 294 8.58 -8.32 25.38
N GLY A 295 7.53 -7.80 25.99
CA GLY A 295 7.59 -7.30 27.38
C GLY A 295 8.28 -5.93 27.56
N ASN A 296 8.55 -5.22 26.46
CA ASN A 296 9.07 -3.86 26.51
C ASN A 296 7.97 -2.84 26.23
N ASP A 297 7.36 -2.29 27.29
CA ASP A 297 6.25 -1.34 27.19
C ASP A 297 6.63 0.01 26.52
N ALA A 298 7.91 0.22 26.24
CA ALA A 298 8.36 1.40 25.51
C ALA A 298 8.02 1.34 24.02
N PHE A 299 7.74 0.14 23.49
CA PHE A 299 7.47 -0.09 22.08
C PHE A 299 6.18 -0.88 21.86
N GLU A 300 5.40 -0.44 20.89
CA GLU A 300 4.26 -1.18 20.36
C GLU A 300 4.56 -1.55 18.91
N VAL A 301 4.60 -2.85 18.60
CA VAL A 301 4.78 -3.33 17.23
C VAL A 301 3.43 -3.61 16.61
N VAL A 302 3.14 -2.93 15.51
CA VAL A 302 1.90 -3.03 14.75
C VAL A 302 2.21 -3.54 13.35
N ASP A 303 1.36 -4.42 12.83
CA ASP A 303 1.41 -4.78 11.41
C ASP A 303 1.10 -3.56 10.54
N ALA A 304 2.03 -3.20 9.68
CA ALA A 304 1.93 -1.99 8.87
C ALA A 304 0.74 -2.04 7.89
N ALA A 305 0.49 -3.21 7.28
CA ALA A 305 -0.60 -3.37 6.33
C ALA A 305 -1.98 -3.28 7.00
N VAL A 306 -2.09 -3.80 8.24
CA VAL A 306 -3.30 -3.65 9.05
C VAL A 306 -3.51 -2.18 9.42
N ALA A 307 -2.47 -1.48 9.83
CA ALA A 307 -2.56 -0.04 10.15
C ALA A 307 -2.94 0.82 8.93
N ASP A 308 -2.39 0.50 7.75
CA ASP A 308 -2.73 1.19 6.51
C ASP A 308 -4.20 1.00 6.14
N LEU A 309 -4.72 -0.24 6.24
CA LEU A 309 -6.14 -0.49 6.00
C LEU A 309 -7.02 0.21 7.06
N GLN A 310 -6.63 0.23 8.33
CA GLN A 310 -7.34 0.97 9.37
C GLN A 310 -7.36 2.48 9.09
N ASN A 311 -6.26 3.03 8.56
CA ASN A 311 -6.21 4.43 8.14
C ASN A 311 -7.17 4.73 6.98
N VAL A 312 -7.21 3.88 5.95
CA VAL A 312 -8.18 3.99 4.85
C VAL A 312 -9.60 3.82 5.35
N ALA A 313 -9.87 2.87 6.25
CA ALA A 313 -11.18 2.67 6.87
C ALA A 313 -11.70 3.91 7.62
N LYS A 314 -10.79 4.71 8.19
CA LYS A 314 -11.10 5.94 8.91
C LYS A 314 -11.23 7.17 8.00
N ASN A 315 -10.41 7.28 6.96
CA ASN A 315 -10.27 8.52 6.17
C ASN A 315 -10.87 8.42 4.76
N GLY A 316 -11.21 7.20 4.31
CA GLY A 316 -11.64 6.92 2.94
C GLY A 316 -10.48 6.71 1.98
N GLY A 317 -10.81 6.25 0.79
CA GLY A 317 -9.85 5.96 -0.28
C GLY A 317 -9.82 4.48 -0.65
N THR A 318 -8.79 4.08 -1.39
CA THR A 318 -8.64 2.72 -1.91
C THR A 318 -7.47 2.01 -1.24
N TYR A 319 -7.70 0.76 -0.82
CA TYR A 319 -6.66 -0.15 -0.34
C TYR A 319 -6.67 -1.43 -1.16
N THR A 320 -5.52 -1.82 -1.67
CA THR A 320 -5.35 -3.10 -2.38
C THR A 320 -4.46 -4.00 -1.54
N LEU A 321 -4.94 -5.20 -1.23
CA LEU A 321 -4.18 -6.17 -0.45
C LEU A 321 -2.95 -6.64 -1.24
N ALA A 322 -1.82 -6.71 -0.56
CA ALA A 322 -0.58 -7.30 -1.05
C ALA A 322 -0.24 -8.61 -0.31
N THR A 323 -0.90 -8.87 0.81
CA THR A 323 -0.72 -10.04 1.68
C THR A 323 -2.01 -10.31 2.45
N ASP A 324 -2.11 -11.45 3.09
CA ASP A 324 -3.21 -11.77 4.00
C ASP A 324 -3.16 -10.89 5.25
N LEU A 325 -4.31 -10.44 5.73
CA LEU A 325 -4.41 -9.58 6.90
C LEU A 325 -5.23 -10.21 8.02
N THR A 326 -4.84 -9.91 9.26
CA THR A 326 -5.64 -10.24 10.45
C THR A 326 -5.93 -8.99 11.24
N GLY A 327 -7.22 -8.59 11.30
CA GLY A 327 -7.64 -7.39 12.01
C GLY A 327 -9.15 -7.19 12.01
N ASP A 328 -9.62 -6.35 12.91
CA ASP A 328 -10.99 -5.88 12.96
C ASP A 328 -11.02 -4.46 12.38
N PHE A 329 -11.87 -4.21 11.38
CA PHE A 329 -11.87 -2.95 10.63
C PHE A 329 -13.21 -2.23 10.76
N THR A 330 -13.18 -1.03 11.34
CA THR A 330 -14.35 -0.16 11.44
C THR A 330 -14.30 0.92 10.36
N ILE A 331 -15.22 0.84 9.42
CA ILE A 331 -15.38 1.84 8.37
C ILE A 331 -16.15 3.03 8.96
N SER A 332 -15.46 4.12 9.18
CA SER A 332 -16.02 5.35 9.77
C SER A 332 -15.79 6.59 8.91
N ALA A 333 -15.19 6.41 7.73
CA ALA A 333 -14.94 7.49 6.80
C ALA A 333 -16.25 8.09 6.25
N THR A 334 -16.25 9.40 6.04
CA THR A 334 -17.31 10.10 5.29
C THR A 334 -17.15 9.99 3.78
N LYS A 335 -15.94 9.61 3.32
CA LYS A 335 -15.64 9.28 1.93
C LYS A 335 -15.73 7.77 1.75
N GLU A 336 -15.99 7.33 0.52
CA GLU A 336 -16.03 5.90 0.20
C GLU A 336 -14.70 5.22 0.51
N VAL A 337 -14.79 4.03 1.10
CA VAL A 337 -13.68 3.09 1.29
C VAL A 337 -13.81 1.98 0.28
N ILE A 338 -12.77 1.78 -0.53
CA ILE A 338 -12.71 0.73 -1.55
C ILE A 338 -11.60 -0.25 -1.15
N ILE A 339 -11.95 -1.54 -1.04
CA ILE A 339 -10.99 -2.60 -0.74
C ILE A 339 -10.93 -3.55 -1.94
N ASN A 340 -9.72 -3.71 -2.48
CA ASN A 340 -9.43 -4.71 -3.50
C ASN A 340 -8.75 -5.91 -2.82
N LEU A 341 -9.42 -7.06 -2.78
CA LEU A 341 -8.91 -8.27 -2.12
C LEU A 341 -7.70 -8.88 -2.83
N ASN A 342 -7.62 -8.75 -4.16
CA ASN A 342 -6.45 -9.12 -4.97
C ASN A 342 -5.94 -10.55 -4.71
N GLY A 343 -6.83 -11.51 -4.47
CA GLY A 343 -6.49 -12.90 -4.21
C GLY A 343 -6.13 -13.21 -2.75
N HIS A 344 -6.09 -12.22 -1.87
CA HIS A 344 -5.70 -12.36 -0.48
C HIS A 344 -6.89 -12.52 0.47
N LYS A 345 -6.58 -12.86 1.72
CA LYS A 345 -7.54 -13.10 2.77
C LYS A 345 -7.49 -12.04 3.86
N ILE A 346 -8.68 -11.60 4.31
CA ILE A 346 -8.83 -10.82 5.54
C ILE A 346 -9.52 -11.70 6.58
N THR A 347 -8.88 -11.87 7.74
CA THR A 347 -9.42 -12.58 8.89
C THR A 347 -9.57 -11.61 10.06
N ASN A 348 -10.66 -11.69 10.82
CA ASN A 348 -10.81 -10.86 12.00
C ASN A 348 -9.85 -11.28 13.13
N LYS A 349 -9.61 -10.36 14.07
CA LYS A 349 -8.85 -10.64 15.29
C LYS A 349 -9.75 -11.17 16.40
N SER A 350 -10.83 -10.47 16.72
CA SER A 350 -11.77 -10.84 17.79
C SER A 350 -13.17 -10.25 17.61
N GLY A 351 -13.32 -9.21 16.79
CA GLY A 351 -14.57 -8.52 16.50
C GLY A 351 -15.26 -9.01 15.23
N ASP A 352 -16.11 -8.18 14.69
CA ASP A 352 -16.55 -8.34 13.29
C ASP A 352 -15.37 -8.03 12.38
N THR A 353 -15.27 -8.71 11.24
CA THR A 353 -14.17 -8.43 10.31
C THR A 353 -14.31 -7.02 9.76
N PHE A 354 -15.52 -6.65 9.33
CA PHE A 354 -15.88 -5.29 8.97
C PHE A 354 -17.12 -4.81 9.75
N THR A 355 -16.99 -3.68 10.43
CA THR A 355 -18.12 -2.91 10.94
C THR A 355 -18.24 -1.64 10.12
N VAL A 356 -19.35 -1.43 9.43
CA VAL A 356 -19.60 -0.23 8.62
C VAL A 356 -20.54 0.68 9.40
N ASN A 357 -20.05 1.85 9.78
CA ASN A 357 -20.83 2.81 10.53
C ASN A 357 -21.89 3.48 9.66
N LYS A 358 -22.90 4.04 10.30
CA LYS A 358 -23.89 4.87 9.64
C LYS A 358 -23.20 6.00 8.85
N ASP A 359 -23.74 6.31 7.67
CA ASP A 359 -23.23 7.34 6.75
C ASP A 359 -21.86 7.04 6.12
N SER A 360 -21.31 5.84 6.39
CA SER A 360 -20.09 5.35 5.75
C SER A 360 -20.40 4.41 4.59
N LYS A 361 -19.50 4.34 3.60
CA LYS A 361 -19.64 3.47 2.43
C LYS A 361 -18.41 2.60 2.25
N LEU A 362 -18.66 1.27 2.12
CA LEU A 362 -17.65 0.26 1.84
C LEU A 362 -17.95 -0.43 0.51
N THR A 363 -16.98 -0.48 -0.37
CA THR A 363 -17.01 -1.28 -1.61
C THR A 363 -15.89 -2.31 -1.57
N ILE A 364 -16.21 -3.60 -1.78
CA ILE A 364 -15.22 -4.69 -1.83
C ILE A 364 -15.19 -5.26 -3.25
N ASN A 365 -13.99 -5.34 -3.82
CA ASN A 365 -13.71 -5.80 -5.17
C ASN A 365 -12.69 -6.93 -5.18
N GLY A 366 -12.67 -7.68 -6.28
CA GLY A 366 -11.66 -8.67 -6.62
C GLY A 366 -11.84 -9.99 -5.86
N ASN A 367 -11.33 -11.05 -6.48
CA ASN A 367 -11.29 -12.36 -5.86
C ASN A 367 -10.44 -12.31 -4.56
N GLY A 368 -10.81 -13.09 -3.59
CA GLY A 368 -10.17 -13.15 -2.27
C GLY A 368 -11.19 -13.57 -1.22
N THR A 369 -10.80 -13.60 0.04
CA THR A 369 -11.65 -14.11 1.11
C THR A 369 -11.76 -13.13 2.26
N VAL A 370 -12.97 -12.89 2.73
CA VAL A 370 -13.26 -12.26 4.03
C VAL A 370 -13.78 -13.33 4.97
N ASP A 371 -13.06 -13.56 6.07
CA ASP A 371 -13.38 -14.62 7.03
C ASP A 371 -13.60 -14.05 8.42
N ASN A 372 -14.55 -14.60 9.16
CA ASN A 372 -14.68 -14.34 10.58
C ASN A 372 -14.49 -15.64 11.37
N VAL A 373 -13.48 -15.63 12.25
CA VAL A 373 -13.10 -16.79 13.09
C VAL A 373 -13.56 -16.67 14.53
N SER A 374 -14.38 -15.66 14.86
CA SER A 374 -14.87 -15.43 16.22
C SER A 374 -16.33 -15.81 16.37
N HIS A 375 -16.64 -16.52 17.47
CA HIS A 375 -18.02 -16.84 17.84
C HIS A 375 -18.82 -15.55 18.11
N GLY A 376 -20.06 -15.50 17.64
CA GLY A 376 -20.94 -14.35 17.85
C GLY A 376 -20.55 -13.07 17.12
N LYS A 377 -19.74 -13.17 16.05
CA LYS A 377 -19.27 -12.05 15.23
C LYS A 377 -19.53 -12.30 13.75
N ALA A 378 -19.75 -11.23 12.99
CA ALA A 378 -20.03 -11.27 11.56
C ALA A 378 -18.78 -11.01 10.71
N CYS A 379 -18.76 -11.49 9.46
CA CYS A 379 -17.83 -10.96 8.46
C CYS A 379 -18.13 -9.49 8.21
N ILE A 380 -19.41 -9.13 8.05
CA ILE A 380 -19.83 -7.75 7.83
C ILE A 380 -21.00 -7.42 8.74
N TYR A 381 -20.81 -6.44 9.61
CA TYR A 381 -21.87 -5.76 10.34
C TYR A 381 -22.08 -4.38 9.71
N ASN A 382 -23.16 -4.22 8.96
CA ASN A 382 -23.43 -3.02 8.18
C ASN A 382 -24.52 -2.15 8.82
N ASN A 383 -24.17 -0.90 9.16
CA ASN A 383 -25.11 0.16 9.51
C ASN A 383 -25.10 1.31 8.48
N GLY A 384 -24.26 1.24 7.45
CA GLY A 384 -24.07 2.23 6.40
C GLY A 384 -24.46 1.69 5.02
N THR A 385 -23.61 1.88 4.04
CA THR A 385 -23.78 1.36 2.68
C THR A 385 -22.66 0.41 2.34
N VAL A 386 -22.98 -0.81 1.87
CA VAL A 386 -22.02 -1.83 1.45
C VAL A 386 -22.31 -2.29 0.03
N ILE A 387 -21.27 -2.37 -0.80
CA ILE A 387 -21.31 -2.97 -2.13
C ILE A 387 -20.28 -4.09 -2.20
N LEU A 388 -20.74 -5.31 -2.44
CA LEU A 388 -19.91 -6.48 -2.67
C LEU A 388 -19.92 -6.79 -4.16
N ASN A 389 -18.79 -6.55 -4.84
CA ASN A 389 -18.67 -6.81 -6.27
C ASN A 389 -18.10 -8.18 -6.58
N ASP A 390 -17.30 -8.73 -5.65
CA ASP A 390 -16.59 -9.99 -5.83
C ASP A 390 -16.19 -10.56 -4.45
N GLY A 391 -15.60 -11.76 -4.44
CA GLY A 391 -15.00 -12.37 -3.26
C GLY A 391 -15.85 -13.38 -2.54
N THR A 392 -15.19 -14.12 -1.64
CA THR A 392 -15.79 -15.17 -0.83
C THR A 392 -15.90 -14.72 0.62
N TYR A 393 -17.09 -14.79 1.20
CA TYR A 393 -17.38 -14.36 2.58
C TYR A 393 -17.77 -15.58 3.41
N ILE A 394 -16.95 -15.91 4.41
CA ILE A 394 -17.14 -17.13 5.21
C ILE A 394 -17.02 -16.86 6.71
N ARG A 395 -17.57 -17.79 7.49
CA ARG A 395 -17.31 -17.89 8.92
C ARG A 395 -16.68 -19.26 9.21
N SER A 396 -15.34 -19.34 9.08
CA SER A 396 -14.61 -20.59 9.19
C SER A 396 -14.58 -21.17 10.61
N LYS A 397 -14.88 -20.37 11.63
CA LYS A 397 -15.07 -20.86 13.01
C LYS A 397 -16.29 -21.78 13.13
N GLU A 398 -17.26 -21.57 12.28
CA GLU A 398 -18.49 -22.34 12.26
C GLU A 398 -18.30 -23.63 11.46
N ASN A 399 -18.29 -24.74 12.14
CA ASN A 399 -17.90 -26.04 11.58
C ASN A 399 -19.06 -27.06 11.47
N GLY A 400 -20.29 -26.58 11.34
CA GLY A 400 -21.46 -27.43 11.29
C GLY A 400 -21.96 -27.97 12.63
N GLN A 401 -21.39 -27.49 13.73
CA GLN A 401 -21.88 -27.80 15.07
C GLN A 401 -23.31 -27.29 15.27
N ASN A 402 -24.10 -28.07 15.99
CA ASN A 402 -25.52 -27.81 16.19
C ASN A 402 -25.82 -27.19 17.58
N SER A 403 -24.83 -26.68 18.27
CA SER A 403 -24.99 -26.16 19.62
C SER A 403 -24.20 -24.89 19.81
N GLU A 404 -24.84 -23.84 20.29
CA GLU A 404 -24.21 -22.61 20.69
C GLU A 404 -23.12 -22.84 21.74
N SER A 405 -23.39 -23.75 22.69
CA SER A 405 -22.44 -24.09 23.76
C SER A 405 -21.21 -24.83 23.27
N SER A 406 -21.26 -25.45 22.09
CA SER A 406 -20.14 -26.13 21.46
C SER A 406 -19.39 -25.26 20.46
N GLY A 407 -19.68 -23.96 20.39
CA GLY A 407 -19.08 -23.04 19.42
C GLY A 407 -19.62 -23.20 18.01
N GLY A 408 -20.82 -23.80 17.88
CA GLY A 408 -21.54 -23.85 16.61
C GLY A 408 -22.00 -22.48 16.15
N ASN A 409 -22.60 -22.43 15.00
CA ASN A 409 -23.04 -21.17 14.43
C ASN A 409 -24.21 -20.57 15.22
N SER A 410 -23.91 -19.58 16.00
CA SER A 410 -24.87 -18.78 16.75
C SER A 410 -24.94 -17.34 16.27
N TYR A 411 -24.33 -17.03 15.11
CA TYR A 411 -24.32 -15.68 14.58
C TYR A 411 -24.32 -15.61 13.05
N TYR A 412 -24.69 -14.46 12.54
CA TYR A 412 -24.80 -14.18 11.11
C TYR A 412 -23.42 -14.05 10.45
N ASN A 413 -23.30 -14.46 9.21
CA ASN A 413 -22.15 -14.10 8.38
C ASN A 413 -22.23 -12.60 8.01
N ILE A 414 -23.42 -12.18 7.58
CA ILE A 414 -23.70 -10.76 7.32
C ILE A 414 -24.89 -10.33 8.16
N LEU A 415 -24.72 -9.23 8.89
CA LEU A 415 -25.78 -8.52 9.60
C LEU A 415 -25.97 -7.14 8.96
N ASN A 416 -27.07 -6.96 8.24
CA ASN A 416 -27.38 -5.73 7.52
C ASN A 416 -28.47 -4.92 8.20
N HIS A 417 -28.10 -3.77 8.74
CA HIS A 417 -28.99 -2.74 9.26
C HIS A 417 -28.97 -1.46 8.40
N GLY A 418 -28.26 -1.47 7.28
CA GLY A 418 -28.13 -0.36 6.34
C GLY A 418 -28.53 -0.75 4.92
N GLU A 419 -27.84 -0.22 3.95
CA GLU A 419 -28.03 -0.55 2.54
C GLU A 419 -26.94 -1.51 2.08
N MET A 420 -27.34 -2.60 1.39
CA MET A 420 -26.37 -3.55 0.86
C MET A 420 -26.75 -3.98 -0.55
N THR A 421 -25.73 -4.02 -1.42
CA THR A 421 -25.83 -4.59 -2.77
C THR A 421 -24.81 -5.71 -2.92
N ILE A 422 -25.28 -6.88 -3.38
CA ILE A 422 -24.45 -8.05 -3.66
C ILE A 422 -24.51 -8.35 -5.15
N ASN A 423 -23.36 -8.38 -5.81
CA ASN A 423 -23.22 -8.55 -7.25
C ASN A 423 -22.84 -10.01 -7.64
N PRO A 424 -22.91 -10.41 -8.93
CA PRO A 424 -22.90 -11.81 -9.37
C PRO A 424 -21.66 -12.64 -9.00
N ASN A 425 -20.49 -12.03 -8.80
CA ASN A 425 -19.26 -12.77 -8.52
C ASN A 425 -19.03 -13.06 -7.02
N VAL A 426 -20.01 -12.78 -6.18
CA VAL A 426 -19.90 -12.95 -4.73
C VAL A 426 -20.30 -14.37 -4.32
N GLU A 427 -19.50 -14.96 -3.43
CA GLU A 427 -19.81 -16.24 -2.78
C GLU A 427 -19.95 -16.03 -1.27
N ILE A 428 -21.07 -16.45 -0.68
CA ILE A 428 -21.28 -16.39 0.77
C ILE A 428 -21.65 -17.78 1.27
N SER A 429 -20.88 -18.26 2.24
CA SER A 429 -21.16 -19.59 2.78
C SER A 429 -20.99 -19.67 4.30
N GLN A 430 -21.72 -20.61 4.90
CA GLN A 430 -21.71 -20.85 6.34
C GLN A 430 -22.15 -22.27 6.65
N ASN A 431 -21.34 -23.02 7.37
CA ASN A 431 -21.62 -24.42 7.71
C ASN A 431 -22.54 -24.60 8.92
N GLY A 432 -22.68 -23.56 9.75
CA GLY A 432 -23.47 -23.64 10.97
C GLY A 432 -24.98 -23.61 10.75
N HIS A 433 -25.74 -24.08 11.75
CA HIS A 433 -27.18 -24.28 11.64
C HIS A 433 -28.01 -23.48 12.65
N TYR A 434 -27.40 -22.74 13.56
CA TYR A 434 -28.12 -22.03 14.63
C TYR A 434 -28.46 -20.58 14.32
N SER A 435 -27.80 -19.96 13.35
CA SER A 435 -28.12 -18.60 12.89
C SER A 435 -28.36 -18.60 11.40
N SER A 436 -29.18 -17.68 10.95
CA SER A 436 -29.29 -17.38 9.52
C SER A 436 -27.97 -16.86 9.00
N MET A 437 -27.65 -17.14 7.74
CA MET A 437 -26.39 -16.70 7.15
C MET A 437 -26.36 -15.19 6.94
N ILE A 438 -27.40 -14.66 6.30
CA ILE A 438 -27.59 -13.21 6.13
C ILE A 438 -28.83 -12.81 6.92
N ALA A 439 -28.70 -11.86 7.85
CA ALA A 439 -29.82 -11.18 8.47
C ALA A 439 -29.93 -9.78 7.90
N ASN A 440 -31.06 -9.46 7.29
CA ASN A 440 -31.40 -8.15 6.76
C ASN A 440 -32.53 -7.58 7.62
N GLY A 441 -32.27 -6.51 8.34
CA GLY A 441 -33.23 -5.90 9.24
C GLY A 441 -33.02 -6.24 10.72
N TYR A 442 -34.05 -6.00 11.51
CA TYR A 442 -34.04 -6.13 12.96
C TYR A 442 -34.96 -7.26 13.38
N TYR A 443 -34.42 -8.29 14.04
CA TYR A 443 -35.20 -9.48 14.38
C TYR A 443 -36.31 -9.21 15.42
N ASP A 444 -36.21 -8.12 16.16
CA ASP A 444 -37.21 -7.74 17.19
C ASP A 444 -37.22 -6.23 17.38
N TYR A 445 -38.30 -5.58 16.97
CA TYR A 445 -38.51 -4.14 17.16
C TYR A 445 -38.60 -3.71 18.63
N THR A 446 -38.89 -4.63 19.51
CA THR A 446 -39.01 -4.35 20.96
C THR A 446 -37.69 -4.56 21.70
N ASN A 447 -36.71 -5.18 21.09
CA ASN A 447 -35.45 -5.50 21.68
C ASN A 447 -34.57 -4.25 21.81
N THR A 448 -34.09 -4.00 23.02
CA THR A 448 -33.19 -2.87 23.31
C THR A 448 -31.74 -3.11 22.92
N ASN A 449 -31.39 -4.30 22.45
CA ASN A 449 -30.05 -4.58 21.93
C ASN A 449 -29.87 -3.90 20.57
N PRO A 450 -29.04 -2.84 20.47
CA PRO A 450 -28.90 -2.06 19.24
C PRO A 450 -28.22 -2.83 18.10
N ARG A 451 -27.66 -4.02 18.37
CA ARG A 451 -26.94 -4.79 17.36
C ARG A 451 -27.87 -5.62 16.47
N ASN A 452 -28.90 -6.21 17.03
CA ASN A 452 -29.82 -7.08 16.29
C ASN A 452 -31.29 -6.81 16.56
N GLY A 453 -31.60 -5.81 17.38
CA GLY A 453 -32.92 -5.34 17.66
C GLY A 453 -33.16 -3.90 17.20
N TYR A 454 -34.39 -3.59 16.84
CA TYR A 454 -34.81 -2.22 16.55
C TYR A 454 -35.02 -1.46 17.88
N VAL A 455 -34.43 -0.28 17.99
CA VAL A 455 -34.64 0.60 19.15
C VAL A 455 -35.53 1.77 18.74
N SER A 456 -36.76 1.78 19.25
CA SER A 456 -37.72 2.83 18.96
C SER A 456 -37.19 4.21 19.36
N GLY A 457 -37.43 5.22 18.53
CA GLY A 457 -36.98 6.60 18.75
C GLY A 457 -35.55 6.88 18.34
N THR A 458 -34.81 5.91 17.87
CA THR A 458 -33.52 6.14 17.20
C THR A 458 -33.74 6.32 15.72
N ASN A 459 -32.86 7.11 15.08
CA ASN A 459 -32.97 7.43 13.64
C ASN A 459 -32.42 6.25 12.81
N HIS A 460 -33.19 5.16 12.73
CA HIS A 460 -32.83 3.98 11.92
C HIS A 460 -33.20 4.19 10.46
N GLN A 461 -32.32 3.82 9.56
CA GLN A 461 -32.67 3.63 8.16
C GLN A 461 -33.47 2.33 8.03
N ASN A 462 -34.38 2.26 7.08
CA ASN A 462 -35.00 0.99 6.72
C ASN A 462 -33.95 0.16 5.98
N PRO A 463 -33.47 -0.97 6.53
CA PRO A 463 -32.45 -1.75 5.88
C PRO A 463 -32.90 -2.26 4.51
N SER A 464 -31.99 -2.24 3.54
CA SER A 464 -32.26 -2.79 2.22
C SER A 464 -31.15 -3.74 1.78
N LEU A 465 -31.53 -4.85 1.18
CA LEU A 465 -30.63 -5.82 0.59
C LEU A 465 -31.04 -6.09 -0.86
N ILE A 466 -30.16 -5.79 -1.79
CA ILE A 466 -30.34 -6.06 -3.21
C ILE A 466 -29.33 -7.14 -3.62
N ILE A 467 -29.79 -8.24 -4.16
CA ILE A 467 -28.98 -9.34 -4.66
C ILE A 467 -29.13 -9.40 -6.18
N ASN A 468 -28.08 -9.03 -6.89
CA ASN A 468 -28.02 -9.04 -8.36
C ASN A 468 -27.47 -10.36 -8.92
N GLY A 469 -27.09 -11.29 -8.06
CA GLY A 469 -26.53 -12.60 -8.39
C GLY A 469 -25.62 -13.10 -7.27
N GLY A 470 -24.84 -14.13 -7.55
CA GLY A 470 -23.92 -14.76 -6.61
C GLY A 470 -24.36 -16.14 -6.14
N THR A 471 -23.53 -16.76 -5.29
CA THR A 471 -23.75 -18.09 -4.73
C THR A 471 -23.87 -18.01 -3.21
N PHE A 472 -24.93 -18.57 -2.67
CA PHE A 472 -25.28 -18.50 -1.26
C PHE A 472 -25.54 -19.91 -0.71
N ALA A 473 -24.76 -20.34 0.29
CA ALA A 473 -24.86 -21.68 0.81
C ALA A 473 -24.80 -21.75 2.34
N GLY A 474 -25.83 -22.28 2.97
CA GLY A 474 -25.84 -22.63 4.40
C GLY A 474 -26.64 -21.70 5.30
N GLY A 475 -26.31 -21.75 6.59
CA GLY A 475 -27.07 -21.13 7.67
C GLY A 475 -28.36 -21.87 8.04
N LEU A 476 -29.01 -21.47 9.16
CA LEU A 476 -30.34 -21.92 9.54
C LEU A 476 -31.36 -21.55 8.45
N ASN A 477 -31.35 -20.25 8.08
CA ASN A 477 -31.91 -19.76 6.85
C ASN A 477 -30.74 -19.11 6.06
N THR A 478 -30.76 -19.23 4.73
CA THR A 478 -29.74 -18.57 3.92
C THR A 478 -29.90 -17.06 4.04
N ILE A 479 -31.12 -16.56 3.92
CA ILE A 479 -31.46 -15.15 4.15
C ILE A 479 -32.63 -15.10 5.15
N LYS A 480 -32.50 -14.25 6.13
CA LYS A 480 -33.57 -13.82 7.02
C LYS A 480 -33.86 -12.36 6.77
N ASN A 481 -35.00 -12.05 6.16
CA ASN A 481 -35.47 -10.67 5.96
C ASN A 481 -36.39 -10.32 7.11
N ASP A 482 -35.86 -9.60 8.06
CA ASP A 482 -36.51 -9.26 9.32
C ASP A 482 -37.32 -7.95 9.25
N ASP A 483 -37.83 -7.54 10.39
CA ASP A 483 -38.65 -6.37 10.49
C ASP A 483 -37.96 -5.09 10.01
N GLY A 484 -38.71 -4.23 9.33
CA GLY A 484 -38.27 -2.98 8.77
C GLY A 484 -37.43 -3.08 7.50
N ALA A 485 -37.10 -4.29 7.05
CA ALA A 485 -36.16 -4.48 5.95
C ALA A 485 -36.86 -4.75 4.60
N GLN A 486 -36.21 -4.32 3.53
CA GLN A 486 -36.57 -4.64 2.16
C GLN A 486 -35.55 -5.59 1.54
N LEU A 487 -36.01 -6.61 0.86
CA LEU A 487 -35.18 -7.58 0.13
C LEU A 487 -35.61 -7.62 -1.34
N VAL A 488 -34.65 -7.43 -2.24
CA VAL A 488 -34.85 -7.65 -3.68
C VAL A 488 -33.84 -8.69 -4.17
N ILE A 489 -34.30 -9.75 -4.78
CA ILE A 489 -33.49 -10.77 -5.40
C ILE A 489 -33.75 -10.73 -6.91
N ASN A 490 -32.76 -10.26 -7.67
CA ASN A 490 -32.83 -10.21 -9.12
C ASN A 490 -32.32 -11.51 -9.76
N ASP A 491 -31.28 -12.13 -9.14
CA ASP A 491 -30.69 -13.41 -9.59
C ASP A 491 -29.86 -14.01 -8.43
N GLY A 492 -29.38 -15.25 -8.59
CA GLY A 492 -28.49 -15.92 -7.65
C GLY A 492 -28.80 -17.42 -7.47
N THR A 493 -27.79 -18.12 -6.96
CA THR A 493 -27.92 -19.55 -6.61
C THR A 493 -27.95 -19.71 -5.09
N PHE A 494 -29.00 -20.30 -4.56
CA PHE A 494 -29.20 -20.43 -3.12
C PHE A 494 -29.34 -21.90 -2.74
N THR A 495 -28.56 -22.32 -1.74
CA THR A 495 -28.61 -23.68 -1.20
C THR A 495 -28.78 -23.61 0.32
N ASN A 496 -29.86 -24.22 0.82
CA ASN A 496 -30.09 -24.37 2.24
C ASN A 496 -30.52 -25.82 2.55
N MET A 497 -29.93 -26.38 3.59
CA MET A 497 -30.23 -27.76 4.04
C MET A 497 -30.87 -27.81 5.43
N SER A 498 -31.15 -26.67 6.05
CA SER A 498 -31.68 -26.61 7.41
C SER A 498 -33.15 -26.22 7.46
N GLN A 499 -33.48 -24.95 7.28
CA GLN A 499 -34.88 -24.50 7.34
C GLN A 499 -35.38 -23.92 6.01
N ALA A 500 -34.93 -22.70 5.67
CA ALA A 500 -35.43 -22.01 4.49
C ALA A 500 -34.31 -21.28 3.74
N THR A 501 -34.44 -21.17 2.44
CA THR A 501 -33.60 -20.30 1.62
C THR A 501 -33.87 -18.83 1.98
N VAL A 502 -35.14 -18.44 2.04
CA VAL A 502 -35.55 -17.09 2.48
C VAL A 502 -36.64 -17.25 3.55
N GLN A 503 -36.36 -16.73 4.73
CA GLN A 503 -37.34 -16.48 5.77
C GLN A 503 -37.71 -14.99 5.74
N ASN A 504 -38.96 -14.71 5.34
CA ASN A 504 -39.42 -13.35 5.16
C ASN A 504 -40.42 -12.92 6.23
N HIS A 505 -40.10 -11.83 6.92
CA HIS A 505 -40.99 -11.19 7.91
C HIS A 505 -41.44 -9.79 7.48
N HIS A 506 -40.98 -9.29 6.34
CA HIS A 506 -41.34 -7.95 5.88
C HIS A 506 -41.48 -7.90 4.35
N VAL A 507 -40.87 -6.96 3.63
CA VAL A 507 -41.05 -6.82 2.19
C VAL A 507 -39.99 -7.60 1.43
N THR A 508 -40.40 -8.47 0.52
CA THR A 508 -39.49 -9.22 -0.38
C THR A 508 -40.04 -9.20 -1.80
N GLU A 509 -39.17 -8.91 -2.74
CA GLU A 509 -39.39 -9.02 -4.18
C GLU A 509 -38.40 -10.02 -4.77
N ILE A 510 -38.86 -11.00 -5.51
CA ILE A 510 -38.07 -11.98 -6.25
C ILE A 510 -38.47 -11.88 -7.72
N LYS A 511 -37.50 -11.63 -8.59
CA LYS A 511 -37.71 -11.45 -10.04
C LYS A 511 -37.27 -12.65 -10.82
#